data_4f05a90ed7cf9b7d7a644080eda24d4c
#
_entry.id   4f05a90ed7cf9b7d7a644080eda24d4c
#
_cell.length_a   1.000
_cell.length_b   1.000
_cell.length_c   1.000
_cell.angle_alpha   90.00
_cell.angle_beta   90.00
_cell.angle_gamma   90.00
#
_symmetry.space_group_name_H-M   'P 1'
#
loop_
_entity.id
_entity.type
_entity.pdbx_description
1 polymer ?
#
loop_
_entity_poly.entity_id
_entity_poly.type
_entity_poly.pdbx_seq_one_letter_code
_entity_poly.pdbx_strand_id
1 'polypeptide(L)'
;MKRLTLTLLMSAAVLGMDARTNESAFEYVNHQEAQEFPVLKTGKSNLDKAFTLAVETLFKNTPDSLIKAGGTYGGEWTRDVSINSWNAAALLMPEKTAYSLWSVTTDNRTFIGHQYWDHIIWVTGAFDFYQKTGDRDFLRQAYVASANTMKKLETEEFDSKYGMCMGPSVFNDGIDGYEEPIYDPQY
;
A
#
# COMPACT_ATOMS: atom_id res chain seq x y z
N MET A 1 27.32 -11.48 5.99
CA MET A 1 26.07 -10.68 5.98
C MET A 1 25.94 -9.95 7.31
N LYS A 2 25.92 -8.62 7.29
CA LYS A 2 25.87 -7.81 8.52
C LYS A 2 24.41 -7.66 8.94
N ARG A 3 24.05 -8.12 10.12
CA ARG A 3 22.73 -7.89 10.73
C ARG A 3 22.62 -6.42 11.07
N LEU A 4 21.66 -5.71 10.46
CA LEU A 4 21.33 -4.35 10.85
C LEU A 4 20.31 -4.42 11.99
N THR A 5 20.77 -4.15 13.21
CA THR A 5 19.85 -4.03 14.35
C THR A 5 19.41 -2.58 14.41
N LEU A 6 18.21 -2.29 13.93
CA LEU A 6 17.61 -0.96 14.03
C LEU A 6 16.95 -0.82 15.40
N THR A 7 17.59 -0.13 16.32
CA THR A 7 17.00 0.22 17.61
C THR A 7 16.27 1.55 17.45
N LEU A 8 14.96 1.50 17.23
CA LEU A 8 14.11 2.68 17.19
C LEU A 8 13.72 3.06 18.62
N LEU A 9 14.32 4.12 19.15
CA LEU A 9 13.88 4.77 20.40
C LEU A 9 12.66 5.63 20.07
N MET A 10 11.45 5.08 20.25
CA MET A 10 10.24 5.87 20.29
C MET A 10 9.93 6.27 21.72
N SER A 11 10.02 7.57 22.02
CA SER A 11 9.40 8.17 23.20
C SER A 11 7.90 8.21 23.00
N ALA A 12 7.19 7.20 23.49
CA ALA A 12 5.73 7.16 23.49
C ALA A 12 5.20 7.83 24.76
N ALA A 13 4.42 8.89 24.60
CA ALA A 13 3.53 9.38 25.64
C ALA A 13 2.45 8.30 25.89
N VAL A 14 2.53 7.66 27.04
CA VAL A 14 1.61 6.59 27.45
C VAL A 14 0.32 7.24 27.95
N LEU A 15 -0.74 7.19 27.14
CA LEU A 15 -2.10 7.23 27.64
C LEU A 15 -2.43 5.82 28.13
N GLY A 16 -2.63 5.66 29.44
CA GLY A 16 -2.94 4.40 30.07
C GLY A 16 -4.28 3.84 29.56
N MET A 17 -4.21 2.86 28.70
CA MET A 17 -5.30 1.92 28.46
C MET A 17 -4.86 0.56 28.97
N ASP A 18 -5.42 0.17 30.10
CA ASP A 18 -5.28 -1.16 30.68
C ASP A 18 -6.10 -2.15 29.83
N ALA A 19 -5.58 -2.52 28.67
CA ALA A 19 -6.16 -3.56 27.83
C ALA A 19 -5.68 -4.91 28.38
N ARG A 20 -6.46 -5.52 29.24
CA ARG A 20 -6.36 -6.96 29.52
C ARG A 20 -6.74 -7.72 28.25
N THR A 21 -5.82 -7.85 27.34
CA THR A 21 -5.99 -8.71 26.16
C THR A 21 -5.77 -10.15 26.58
N ASN A 22 -6.78 -10.93 26.32
CA ASN A 22 -6.77 -12.38 26.52
C ASN A 22 -5.64 -12.97 25.65
N GLU A 23 -4.55 -13.43 26.27
CA GLU A 23 -3.36 -13.96 25.55
C GLU A 23 -3.67 -15.19 24.68
N SER A 24 -4.85 -15.80 24.84
CA SER A 24 -5.27 -16.99 24.09
C SER A 24 -5.80 -16.75 22.68
N ALA A 25 -5.93 -15.48 22.24
CA ALA A 25 -6.56 -15.16 20.95
C ALA A 25 -5.61 -15.13 19.75
N PHE A 26 -4.30 -15.22 19.97
CA PHE A 26 -3.32 -15.16 18.89
C PHE A 26 -2.47 -16.43 18.86
N GLU A 27 -2.86 -17.36 17.99
CA GLU A 27 -2.01 -18.48 17.65
C GLU A 27 -0.88 -17.97 16.75
N TYR A 28 0.33 -17.95 17.29
CA TYR A 28 1.52 -17.48 16.59
C TYR A 28 1.97 -18.53 15.60
N VAL A 29 1.79 -18.28 14.31
CA VAL A 29 2.33 -19.12 13.25
C VAL A 29 3.74 -18.63 12.92
N ASN A 30 4.74 -19.44 13.25
CA ASN A 30 6.13 -19.17 12.97
C ASN A 30 6.43 -19.51 11.50
N HIS A 31 6.49 -18.53 10.62
CA HIS A 31 6.89 -18.73 9.23
C HIS A 31 8.40 -18.48 9.06
N GLN A 32 9.11 -19.41 8.42
CA GLN A 32 10.54 -19.29 8.15
C GLN A 32 10.90 -18.03 7.35
N GLU A 33 9.99 -17.55 6.50
CA GLU A 33 10.18 -16.35 5.68
C GLU A 33 10.22 -15.06 6.52
N ALA A 34 9.53 -15.00 7.65
CA ALA A 34 9.56 -13.85 8.56
C ALA A 34 10.92 -13.67 9.27
N GLN A 35 11.81 -14.65 9.21
CA GLN A 35 13.14 -14.54 9.82
C GLN A 35 14.11 -13.64 9.05
N GLU A 36 13.81 -13.32 7.81
CA GLU A 36 14.61 -12.40 6.97
C GLU A 36 14.30 -10.93 7.23
N PHE A 37 13.23 -10.64 7.97
CA PHE A 37 12.77 -9.26 8.22
C PHE A 37 13.22 -8.69 9.56
N PRO A 38 13.16 -7.35 9.68
CA PRO A 38 13.48 -6.69 10.93
C PRO A 38 12.54 -7.19 12.04
N VAL A 39 13.12 -7.49 13.18
CA VAL A 39 12.39 -7.94 14.37
C VAL A 39 12.25 -6.76 15.32
N LEU A 40 11.02 -6.46 15.73
CA LEU A 40 10.75 -5.47 16.76
C LEU A 40 10.95 -6.12 18.15
N LYS A 41 11.73 -5.47 19.02
CA LYS A 41 11.97 -5.87 20.41
C LYS A 41 11.76 -4.69 21.32
N THR A 42 10.54 -4.50 21.79
CA THR A 42 10.16 -3.39 22.69
C THR A 42 10.16 -3.80 24.16
N GLY A 43 10.26 -5.09 24.45
CA GLY A 43 10.01 -5.66 25.77
C GLY A 43 8.51 -5.79 26.10
N LYS A 44 7.62 -5.41 25.18
CA LYS A 44 6.17 -5.58 25.29
C LYS A 44 5.73 -6.65 24.29
N SER A 45 5.50 -7.86 24.79
CA SER A 45 5.21 -9.05 23.98
C SER A 45 4.10 -8.82 22.94
N ASN A 46 3.02 -8.12 23.31
CA ASN A 46 1.91 -7.87 22.39
C ASN A 46 2.29 -6.96 21.21
N LEU A 47 3.15 -5.96 21.42
CA LEU A 47 3.65 -5.11 20.33
C LEU A 47 4.59 -5.88 19.41
N ASP A 48 5.48 -6.67 19.99
CA ASP A 48 6.43 -7.46 19.25
C ASP A 48 5.71 -8.50 18.37
N LYS A 49 4.70 -9.18 18.92
CA LYS A 49 3.83 -10.12 18.19
C LYS A 49 3.02 -9.43 17.08
N ALA A 50 2.42 -8.26 17.38
CA ALA A 50 1.63 -7.51 16.41
C ALA A 50 2.48 -7.07 15.21
N PHE A 51 3.71 -6.62 15.45
CA PHE A 51 4.64 -6.29 14.38
C PHE A 51 4.96 -7.50 13.49
N THR A 52 5.29 -8.63 14.10
CA THR A 52 5.57 -9.86 13.37
C THR A 52 4.37 -10.30 12.51
N LEU A 53 3.16 -10.28 13.11
CA LEU A 53 1.93 -10.64 12.39
C LEU A 53 1.67 -9.70 11.21
N ALA A 54 1.91 -8.40 11.36
CA ALA A 54 1.75 -7.42 10.29
C ALA A 54 2.71 -7.70 9.12
N VAL A 55 3.97 -8.00 9.42
CA VAL A 55 4.98 -8.38 8.41
C VAL A 55 4.56 -9.66 7.70
N GLU A 56 4.19 -10.72 8.42
CA GLU A 56 3.71 -11.97 7.85
C GLU A 56 2.48 -11.78 6.96
N THR A 57 1.54 -10.92 7.38
CA THR A 57 0.33 -10.60 6.61
C THR A 57 0.69 -9.93 5.30
N LEU A 58 1.60 -8.96 5.32
CA LEU A 58 2.07 -8.29 4.12
C LEU A 58 2.67 -9.30 3.12
N PHE A 59 3.46 -10.24 3.62
CA PHE A 59 4.03 -11.32 2.82
C PHE A 59 3.00 -12.25 2.20
N LYS A 60 2.08 -12.74 3.02
CA LYS A 60 1.00 -13.62 2.54
C LYS A 60 0.14 -12.95 1.48
N ASN A 61 -0.02 -11.64 1.57
CA ASN A 61 -0.78 -10.84 0.61
C ASN A 61 0.05 -10.40 -0.60
N THR A 62 1.29 -10.85 -0.70
CA THR A 62 2.17 -10.55 -1.85
C THR A 62 2.68 -11.83 -2.51
N PRO A 63 1.78 -12.74 -2.96
CA PRO A 63 2.18 -13.91 -3.72
C PRO A 63 2.71 -13.48 -5.09
N ASP A 64 3.72 -14.21 -5.61
CA ASP A 64 4.25 -13.98 -6.97
C ASP A 64 4.65 -12.52 -7.25
N SER A 65 5.10 -11.81 -6.23
CA SER A 65 5.45 -10.39 -6.28
C SER A 65 4.28 -9.42 -6.56
N LEU A 66 3.05 -9.86 -6.38
CA LEU A 66 1.84 -9.08 -6.59
C LEU A 66 1.21 -8.70 -5.25
N ILE A 67 1.23 -7.43 -4.88
CA ILE A 67 0.58 -6.93 -3.67
C ILE A 67 -0.93 -6.93 -3.88
N LYS A 68 -1.64 -7.75 -3.11
CA LYS A 68 -3.09 -7.90 -3.17
C LYS A 68 -3.78 -7.17 -2.03
N ALA A 69 -5.07 -6.85 -2.22
CA ALA A 69 -5.92 -6.24 -1.21
C ALA A 69 -6.13 -7.13 0.02
N GLY A 70 -6.03 -8.43 -0.15
CA GLY A 70 -6.17 -9.43 0.92
C GLY A 70 -6.38 -10.84 0.38
N GLY A 71 -6.38 -11.83 1.26
CA GLY A 71 -6.48 -13.24 0.86
C GLY A 71 -7.80 -13.64 0.19
N THR A 72 -8.86 -12.88 0.39
CA THR A 72 -10.19 -13.10 -0.21
C THR A 72 -10.43 -12.33 -1.50
N TYR A 73 -9.61 -11.32 -1.78
CA TYR A 73 -9.75 -10.50 -2.99
C TYR A 73 -8.74 -10.95 -4.04
N GLY A 74 -9.26 -11.43 -5.16
CA GLY A 74 -8.49 -12.19 -6.16
C GLY A 74 -7.58 -11.39 -7.08
N GLY A 75 -7.52 -10.06 -6.98
CA GLY A 75 -6.78 -9.20 -7.92
C GLY A 75 -5.86 -8.20 -7.25
N GLU A 76 -5.03 -7.56 -8.05
CA GLU A 76 -4.34 -6.35 -7.68
C GLU A 76 -5.24 -5.15 -7.92
N TRP A 77 -5.24 -4.24 -6.97
CA TRP A 77 -5.88 -2.94 -7.10
C TRP A 77 -4.84 -1.86 -6.91
N THR A 78 -4.87 -0.85 -7.74
CA THR A 78 -3.88 0.24 -7.67
C THR A 78 -3.85 0.90 -6.30
N ARG A 79 -5.00 1.07 -5.65
CA ARG A 79 -5.08 1.60 -4.27
C ARG A 79 -4.31 0.76 -3.28
N ASP A 80 -4.55 -0.55 -3.30
CA ASP A 80 -3.94 -1.49 -2.35
C ASP A 80 -2.44 -1.59 -2.56
N VAL A 81 -2.01 -1.70 -3.81
CA VAL A 81 -0.60 -1.65 -4.17
C VAL A 81 0.05 -0.37 -3.66
N SER A 82 -0.58 0.77 -3.89
CA SER A 82 -0.03 2.09 -3.54
C SER A 82 0.06 2.30 -2.03
N ILE A 83 -1.02 1.99 -1.29
CA ILE A 83 -1.07 2.16 0.16
C ILE A 83 -0.09 1.21 0.86
N ASN A 84 -0.01 -0.04 0.43
CA ASN A 84 0.94 -0.99 1.00
C ASN A 84 2.39 -0.62 0.67
N SER A 85 2.66 -0.12 -0.54
CA SER A 85 3.98 0.39 -0.94
C SER A 85 4.41 1.52 -0.02
N TRP A 86 3.56 2.51 0.17
CA TRP A 86 3.79 3.66 1.02
C TRP A 86 4.00 3.25 2.50
N ASN A 87 3.14 2.40 3.04
CA ASN A 87 3.19 2.07 4.46
C ASN A 87 4.39 1.20 4.85
N ALA A 88 4.74 0.17 4.06
CA ALA A 88 5.75 -0.78 4.47
C ALA A 88 6.48 -1.48 3.33
N ALA A 89 5.80 -1.84 2.23
CA ALA A 89 6.33 -2.77 1.26
C ALA A 89 7.58 -2.23 0.54
N ALA A 90 7.63 -0.93 0.23
CA ALA A 90 8.79 -0.32 -0.39
C ALA A 90 10.07 -0.43 0.45
N LEU A 91 9.93 -0.50 1.77
CA LEU A 91 11.06 -0.68 2.68
C LEU A 91 11.42 -2.15 2.88
N LEU A 92 10.41 -3.02 3.01
CA LEU A 92 10.60 -4.42 3.41
C LEU A 92 10.87 -5.34 2.23
N MET A 93 10.32 -5.05 1.06
CA MET A 93 10.43 -5.86 -0.16
C MET A 93 10.44 -4.99 -1.43
N PRO A 94 11.48 -4.19 -1.63
CA PRO A 94 11.53 -3.19 -2.70
C PRO A 94 11.36 -3.78 -4.11
N GLU A 95 11.95 -4.92 -4.40
CA GLU A 95 11.84 -5.57 -5.73
C GLU A 95 10.40 -5.97 -6.05
N LYS A 96 9.72 -6.62 -5.10
CA LYS A 96 8.31 -7.00 -5.25
C LYS A 96 7.41 -5.76 -5.36
N THR A 97 7.74 -4.73 -4.60
CA THR A 97 7.01 -3.45 -4.64
C THR A 97 7.14 -2.76 -5.99
N ALA A 98 8.35 -2.67 -6.55
CA ALA A 98 8.55 -2.11 -7.89
C ALA A 98 7.75 -2.89 -8.94
N TYR A 99 7.81 -4.22 -8.87
CA TYR A 99 7.07 -5.08 -9.78
C TYR A 99 5.56 -4.82 -9.66
N SER A 100 5.03 -4.78 -8.45
CA SER A 100 3.60 -4.58 -8.20
C SER A 100 3.12 -3.17 -8.56
N LEU A 101 3.92 -2.13 -8.32
CA LEU A 101 3.61 -0.78 -8.78
C LEU A 101 3.50 -0.70 -10.32
N TRP A 102 4.33 -1.43 -11.03
CA TRP A 102 4.27 -1.45 -12.48
C TRP A 102 3.17 -2.37 -13.04
N SER A 103 2.79 -3.44 -12.34
CA SER A 103 1.74 -4.37 -12.80
C SER A 103 0.37 -3.72 -12.91
N VAL A 104 0.08 -2.70 -12.11
CA VAL A 104 -1.18 -1.93 -12.14
C VAL A 104 -1.15 -0.75 -13.13
N THR A 105 -0.16 -0.68 -14.00
CA THR A 105 -0.07 0.30 -15.08
C THR A 105 -0.49 -0.30 -16.42
N THR A 106 -0.84 0.54 -17.37
CA THR A 106 -1.28 0.15 -18.71
C THR A 106 -0.35 0.70 -19.79
N ASP A 107 -0.53 0.24 -21.03
CA ASP A 107 0.18 0.72 -22.21
C ASP A 107 1.71 0.78 -22.02
N ASN A 108 2.26 -0.34 -21.54
CA ASN A 108 3.69 -0.46 -21.30
C ASN A 108 4.24 0.63 -20.36
N ARG A 109 3.59 0.80 -19.20
CA ARG A 109 3.92 1.78 -18.15
C ARG A 109 3.71 3.24 -18.56
N THR A 110 2.83 3.47 -19.53
CA THR A 110 2.53 4.82 -20.01
C THR A 110 1.47 5.50 -19.15
N PHE A 111 0.51 4.72 -18.63
CA PHE A 111 -0.59 5.22 -17.80
C PHE A 111 -0.76 4.37 -16.54
N ILE A 112 -1.26 4.99 -15.49
CA ILE A 112 -1.69 4.30 -14.27
C ILE A 112 -3.08 3.70 -14.54
N GLY A 113 -3.32 2.48 -14.07
CA GLY A 113 -4.57 1.76 -14.29
C GLY A 113 -5.64 2.00 -13.24
N HIS A 114 -6.82 1.42 -13.47
CA HIS A 114 -8.04 1.44 -12.68
C HIS A 114 -8.76 2.79 -12.67
N GLN A 115 -9.30 3.24 -11.51
CA GLN A 115 -10.17 4.41 -11.40
C GLN A 115 -9.36 5.70 -11.21
N TYR A 116 -10.00 6.88 -11.38
CA TYR A 116 -9.26 8.14 -11.27
C TYR A 116 -8.60 8.36 -9.90
N TRP A 117 -9.23 7.89 -8.83
CA TRP A 117 -8.62 7.92 -7.49
C TRP A 117 -7.37 7.07 -7.41
N ASP A 118 -7.39 5.91 -8.04
CA ASP A 118 -6.25 5.02 -8.15
C ASP A 118 -5.08 5.69 -8.87
N HIS A 119 -5.39 6.46 -9.91
CA HIS A 119 -4.41 7.24 -10.64
C HIS A 119 -3.67 8.23 -9.75
N ILE A 120 -4.38 8.87 -8.84
CA ILE A 120 -3.81 9.88 -7.93
C ILE A 120 -2.99 9.21 -6.82
N ILE A 121 -3.54 8.21 -6.15
CA ILE A 121 -2.88 7.56 -5.01
C ILE A 121 -1.62 6.79 -5.42
N TRP A 122 -1.56 6.28 -6.64
CA TRP A 122 -0.39 5.58 -7.16
C TRP A 122 0.87 6.46 -7.12
N VAL A 123 0.74 7.72 -7.41
CA VAL A 123 1.85 8.70 -7.39
C VAL A 123 2.49 8.76 -6.00
N THR A 124 1.67 8.69 -4.94
CA THR A 124 2.16 8.66 -3.56
C THR A 124 2.98 7.41 -3.28
N GLY A 125 2.47 6.23 -3.67
CA GLY A 125 3.19 4.96 -3.49
C GLY A 125 4.50 4.91 -4.28
N ALA A 126 4.48 5.38 -5.52
CA ALA A 126 5.66 5.43 -6.38
C ALA A 126 6.73 6.42 -5.88
N PHE A 127 6.31 7.59 -5.40
CA PHE A 127 7.25 8.57 -4.84
C PHE A 127 7.89 8.08 -3.55
N ASP A 128 7.11 7.46 -2.67
CA ASP A 128 7.61 6.88 -1.44
C ASP A 128 8.58 5.71 -1.70
N PHE A 129 8.30 4.89 -2.72
CA PHE A 129 9.24 3.87 -3.18
C PHE A 129 10.59 4.48 -3.57
N TYR A 130 10.56 5.55 -4.38
CA TYR A 130 11.79 6.27 -4.73
C TYR A 130 12.51 6.82 -3.50
N GLN A 131 11.81 7.42 -2.56
CA GLN A 131 12.42 7.98 -1.35
C GLN A 131 13.15 6.91 -0.52
N LYS A 132 12.64 5.68 -0.50
CA LYS A 132 13.22 4.56 0.25
C LYS A 132 14.36 3.86 -0.49
N THR A 133 14.30 3.80 -1.82
CA THR A 133 15.27 3.05 -2.63
C THR A 133 16.33 3.92 -3.29
N GLY A 134 16.02 5.19 -3.56
CA GLY A 134 16.86 6.08 -4.34
C GLY A 134 16.92 5.75 -5.84
N ASP A 135 16.02 4.87 -6.33
CA ASP A 135 16.00 4.42 -7.73
C ASP A 135 15.54 5.55 -8.66
N ARG A 136 16.51 6.19 -9.29
CA ARG A 136 16.26 7.31 -10.21
C ARG A 136 15.68 6.89 -11.54
N ASP A 137 15.91 5.66 -11.99
CA ASP A 137 15.37 5.16 -13.24
C ASP A 137 13.88 4.85 -13.06
N PHE A 138 13.52 4.26 -11.94
CA PHE A 138 12.14 4.13 -11.52
C PHE A 138 11.44 5.50 -11.44
N LEU A 139 12.06 6.48 -10.76
CA LEU A 139 11.49 7.82 -10.62
C LEU A 139 11.19 8.48 -11.96
N ARG A 140 12.14 8.42 -12.93
CA ARG A 140 11.94 9.01 -14.26
C ARG A 140 10.76 8.39 -15.00
N GLN A 141 10.64 7.06 -14.97
CA GLN A 141 9.54 6.34 -15.59
C GLN A 141 8.21 6.64 -14.88
N ALA A 142 8.20 6.62 -13.55
CA ALA A 142 7.04 6.92 -12.74
C ALA A 142 6.52 8.35 -12.97
N TYR A 143 7.44 9.32 -13.10
CA TYR A 143 7.07 10.70 -13.43
C TYR A 143 6.36 10.78 -14.80
N VAL A 144 6.89 10.09 -15.83
CA VAL A 144 6.27 10.08 -17.17
C VAL A 144 4.88 9.45 -17.11
N ALA A 145 4.73 8.29 -16.46
CA ALA A 145 3.43 7.64 -16.28
C ALA A 145 2.43 8.54 -15.55
N SER A 146 2.88 9.17 -14.47
CA SER A 146 2.04 10.09 -13.68
C SER A 146 1.62 11.32 -14.50
N ALA A 147 2.54 11.96 -15.18
CA ALA A 147 2.26 13.15 -15.99
C ALA A 147 1.28 12.84 -17.13
N ASN A 148 1.45 11.72 -17.81
CA ASN A 148 0.53 11.27 -18.86
C ASN A 148 -0.86 11.00 -18.29
N THR A 149 -0.93 10.33 -17.16
CA THR A 149 -2.20 10.00 -16.50
C THR A 149 -2.91 11.25 -16.02
N MET A 150 -2.21 12.20 -15.38
CA MET A 150 -2.82 13.45 -14.92
C MET A 150 -3.35 14.27 -16.10
N LYS A 151 -2.62 14.30 -17.22
CA LYS A 151 -3.10 14.97 -18.43
C LYS A 151 -4.35 14.31 -19.00
N LYS A 152 -4.41 12.98 -18.97
CA LYS A 152 -5.59 12.23 -19.39
C LYS A 152 -6.79 12.53 -18.48
N LEU A 153 -6.61 12.51 -17.16
CA LEU A 153 -7.63 12.88 -16.19
C LEU A 153 -8.18 14.29 -16.44
N GLU A 154 -7.29 15.26 -16.65
CA GLU A 154 -7.68 16.66 -16.94
C GLU A 154 -8.52 16.79 -18.20
N THR A 155 -8.27 15.97 -19.22
CA THR A 155 -8.98 16.05 -20.51
C THR A 155 -10.25 15.21 -20.57
N GLU A 156 -10.31 14.09 -19.88
CA GLU A 156 -11.37 13.09 -20.03
C GLU A 156 -12.29 12.96 -18.80
N GLU A 157 -11.75 13.22 -17.62
CA GLU A 157 -12.42 12.94 -16.35
C GLU A 157 -12.49 14.16 -15.42
N PHE A 158 -12.36 15.38 -15.95
CA PHE A 158 -12.42 16.60 -15.17
C PHE A 158 -13.63 17.46 -15.53
N ASP A 159 -14.49 17.72 -14.54
CA ASP A 159 -15.59 18.66 -14.68
C ASP A 159 -15.14 20.07 -14.33
N SER A 160 -14.95 20.90 -15.33
CA SER A 160 -14.52 22.29 -15.18
C SER A 160 -15.54 23.17 -14.45
N LYS A 161 -16.83 22.79 -14.44
CA LYS A 161 -17.90 23.52 -13.74
C LYS A 161 -17.74 23.39 -12.23
N TYR A 162 -17.38 22.21 -11.75
CA TYR A 162 -17.22 21.94 -10.33
C TYR A 162 -15.76 21.93 -9.88
N GLY A 163 -14.81 21.89 -10.81
CA GLY A 163 -13.38 21.83 -10.52
C GLY A 163 -12.96 20.50 -9.92
N MET A 164 -13.61 19.40 -10.30
CA MET A 164 -13.44 18.07 -9.71
C MET A 164 -13.29 17.01 -10.78
N CYS A 165 -12.58 15.92 -10.45
CA CYS A 165 -12.58 14.74 -11.29
C CYS A 165 -13.92 14.02 -11.19
N MET A 166 -14.36 13.46 -12.31
CA MET A 166 -15.56 12.64 -12.44
C MET A 166 -15.18 11.18 -12.59
N GLY A 167 -16.07 10.29 -12.23
CA GLY A 167 -15.92 8.85 -12.45
C GLY A 167 -15.88 8.04 -11.18
N PRO A 168 -15.80 6.73 -11.31
CA PRO A 168 -15.80 5.82 -10.17
C PRO A 168 -14.64 6.13 -9.24
N SER A 169 -14.94 6.25 -7.97
CA SER A 169 -13.96 6.61 -6.94
C SER A 169 -14.27 5.89 -5.65
N VAL A 170 -13.68 4.74 -5.45
CA VAL A 170 -13.75 4.03 -4.18
C VAL A 170 -12.42 4.20 -3.45
N PHE A 171 -12.38 5.13 -2.52
CA PHE A 171 -11.20 5.33 -1.67
C PHE A 171 -11.40 4.82 -0.23
N ASN A 172 -12.61 4.40 0.11
CA ASN A 172 -12.94 3.84 1.41
C ASN A 172 -13.98 2.72 1.26
N ASP A 173 -13.52 1.50 1.18
CA ASP A 173 -14.37 0.30 1.08
C ASP A 173 -15.15 -0.01 2.37
N GLY A 174 -14.95 0.76 3.43
CA GLY A 174 -15.64 0.58 4.71
C GLY A 174 -17.01 1.26 4.80
N ILE A 175 -17.50 1.87 3.73
CA ILE A 175 -18.82 2.48 3.70
C ILE A 175 -19.81 1.41 3.24
N ASP A 176 -20.61 0.90 4.16
CA ASP A 176 -21.74 0.03 3.88
C ASP A 176 -22.76 0.75 3.00
N GLY A 177 -23.31 0.01 2.05
CA GLY A 177 -24.55 0.39 1.37
C GLY A 177 -24.39 1.24 0.12
N TYR A 178 -23.32 1.02 -0.64
CA TYR A 178 -23.33 1.47 -2.04
C TYR A 178 -24.39 0.67 -2.80
N GLU A 179 -25.53 1.28 -3.05
CA GLU A 179 -26.45 0.79 -4.09
C GLU A 179 -25.84 1.05 -5.47
N GLU A 180 -26.06 0.16 -6.44
CA GLU A 180 -25.52 0.30 -7.80
C GLU A 180 -25.65 1.71 -8.42
N PRO A 181 -26.71 2.49 -8.17
CA PRO A 181 -26.80 3.86 -8.67
C PRO A 181 -25.77 4.84 -8.12
N ILE A 182 -25.10 4.52 -7.02
CA ILE A 182 -24.05 5.37 -6.43
C ILE A 182 -22.72 5.21 -7.18
N TYR A 183 -22.59 4.18 -7.97
CA TYR A 183 -21.52 4.05 -8.96
C TYR A 183 -21.80 4.81 -10.25
N ASP A 184 -22.71 5.76 -10.22
CA ASP A 184 -22.87 6.66 -11.36
C ASP A 184 -21.54 7.36 -11.62
N PRO A 185 -20.92 7.15 -12.77
CA PRO A 185 -19.62 7.71 -13.10
C PRO A 185 -19.61 9.22 -13.21
N GLN A 186 -20.68 9.90 -12.90
CA GLN A 186 -20.76 11.34 -12.98
C GLN A 186 -20.47 12.07 -11.67
N TYR A 187 -20.42 11.37 -10.51
CA TYR A 187 -20.17 12.03 -9.22
C TYR A 187 -19.46 11.12 -8.23
#